data_6b993533793ff6ded1c14f351c5ce608
#
_entry.id   6b993533793ff6ded1c14f351c5ce608
#
_cell.length_a   1.000
_cell.length_b   1.000
_cell.length_c   1.000
_cell.angle_alpha   90.00
_cell.angle_beta   90.00
_cell.angle_gamma   90.00
#
_symmetry.space_group_name_H-M   'P 1'
#
loop_
_entity.id
_entity.type
_entity.pdbx_description
1 polymer ?
#
loop_
_entity_poly.entity_id
_entity_poly.type
_entity_poly.pdbx_seq_one_letter_code
_entity_poly.pdbx_strand_id
1 'polypeptide(L)'
;MTWAGVMSKWRFMGLIGLTAFWLCMGCKQAATQQPVHVEVKDPSPTPIAEKKAELGKPAWDPEWDKIVEETLPAEMLSPRVARAVKPFCPRFNSMSEVDKRAYWAYFFQALAGAEAGLEPTADVRHTESEVAVEDTVTKRRVRSEGLLQLTYMDAERYGCDFDWEKDKQLHEKDPDKTILQPEKNLTCGIKILSTQLIDKGKPLAWRKSYWSTLQPGNAAFKVFVKQMANVPDACRAAPPSKPEKMPAARAAAKSEAAATPTH
;
A
#
# COMPACT_ATOMS: atom_id res chain seq x y z
N MET A 1 4.35 21.70 -41.58
CA MET A 1 4.59 20.49 -42.36
C MET A 1 3.63 19.43 -41.84
N THR A 2 2.62 19.17 -42.64
CA THR A 2 1.48 18.27 -42.43
C THR A 2 1.86 16.83 -42.81
N TRP A 3 1.55 15.87 -41.96
CA TRP A 3 1.46 14.47 -42.34
C TRP A 3 0.12 13.90 -41.92
N ALA A 4 -0.69 13.60 -42.93
CA ALA A 4 -1.98 12.93 -42.83
C ALA A 4 -1.81 11.46 -43.24
N GLY A 5 -2.53 10.59 -42.54
CA GLY A 5 -3.18 9.40 -43.11
C GLY A 5 -2.38 8.12 -43.20
N VAL A 6 -2.85 7.07 -42.56
CA VAL A 6 -3.34 5.85 -43.25
C VAL A 6 -4.21 5.04 -42.29
N MET A 7 -5.52 5.01 -42.60
CA MET A 7 -6.44 3.97 -42.12
C MET A 7 -6.20 2.69 -42.89
N SER A 8 -6.10 1.56 -42.23
CA SER A 8 -6.27 0.24 -42.84
C SER A 8 -7.36 -0.54 -42.11
N LYS A 9 -8.50 -0.65 -42.83
CA LYS A 9 -9.62 -1.55 -42.51
C LYS A 9 -9.24 -2.99 -42.89
N TRP A 10 -9.31 -3.91 -41.95
CA TRP A 10 -9.37 -5.32 -42.27
C TRP A 10 -10.70 -5.91 -41.82
N ARG A 11 -11.56 -6.16 -42.85
CA ARG A 11 -12.72 -7.05 -42.77
C ARG A 11 -12.22 -8.46 -43.01
N PHE A 12 -12.60 -9.43 -42.20
CA PHE A 12 -12.64 -10.83 -42.59
C PHE A 12 -13.99 -11.40 -42.26
N MET A 13 -14.58 -11.87 -43.36
CA MET A 13 -15.83 -12.61 -43.49
C MET A 13 -15.63 -14.08 -43.03
N GLY A 14 -16.59 -14.56 -42.33
CA GLY A 14 -17.37 -15.79 -42.39
C GLY A 14 -16.74 -17.12 -42.68
N LEU A 15 -17.11 -18.11 -41.93
CA LEU A 15 -17.53 -19.40 -42.49
C LEU A 15 -18.36 -20.16 -41.45
N ILE A 16 -19.56 -20.51 -41.95
CA ILE A 16 -20.57 -21.38 -41.36
C ILE A 16 -20.12 -22.83 -41.57
N GLY A 17 -20.22 -23.68 -40.56
CA GLY A 17 -20.04 -25.10 -40.66
C GLY A 17 -21.04 -25.86 -39.79
N LEU A 18 -22.12 -26.31 -40.42
CA LEU A 18 -23.14 -27.26 -39.91
C LEU A 18 -22.60 -28.67 -39.90
N THR A 19 -23.32 -29.53 -39.19
CA THR A 19 -23.40 -31.03 -39.18
C THR A 19 -22.66 -31.63 -37.95
N ALA A 20 -23.16 -32.60 -37.25
CA ALA A 20 -24.24 -33.58 -37.51
C ALA A 20 -24.77 -34.16 -36.16
N PHE A 21 -26.00 -34.42 -36.23
CA PHE A 21 -26.85 -35.21 -35.35
C PHE A 21 -26.37 -36.68 -35.25
N TRP A 22 -26.20 -37.24 -34.05
CA TRP A 22 -26.22 -38.68 -33.83
C TRP A 22 -27.09 -39.04 -32.64
N LEU A 23 -28.27 -39.55 -33.00
CA LEU A 23 -29.16 -40.28 -32.09
C LEU A 23 -28.58 -41.72 -31.89
N CYS A 24 -28.42 -42.10 -30.64
CA CYS A 24 -28.42 -43.53 -30.31
C CYS A 24 -29.36 -43.75 -29.11
N MET A 25 -30.52 -44.29 -29.45
CA MET A 25 -31.41 -44.99 -28.53
C MET A 25 -30.77 -46.33 -28.12
N GLY A 26 -30.87 -46.68 -26.86
CA GLY A 26 -30.52 -48.02 -26.40
C GLY A 26 -30.61 -48.19 -24.88
N CYS A 27 -31.78 -48.58 -24.44
CA CYS A 27 -32.16 -49.10 -23.14
C CYS A 27 -31.10 -49.87 -22.33
N LYS A 28 -31.08 -49.67 -21.01
CA LYS A 28 -31.54 -50.67 -20.03
C LYS A 28 -31.48 -50.09 -18.63
N GLN A 29 -32.61 -50.15 -17.93
CA GLN A 29 -32.73 -49.93 -16.50
C GLN A 29 -31.83 -50.89 -15.75
N ALA A 30 -31.00 -50.35 -14.85
CA ALA A 30 -30.36 -51.11 -13.79
C ALA A 30 -30.54 -50.34 -12.48
N ALA A 31 -30.89 -51.09 -11.48
CA ALA A 31 -31.40 -50.72 -10.18
C ALA A 31 -30.62 -49.57 -9.47
N THR A 32 -31.41 -48.68 -8.93
CA THR A 32 -31.03 -47.64 -8.00
C THR A 32 -30.46 -48.23 -6.70
N GLN A 33 -29.15 -48.22 -6.55
CA GLN A 33 -28.54 -48.25 -5.22
C GLN A 33 -28.17 -46.79 -4.90
N GLN A 34 -28.86 -46.21 -3.93
CA GLN A 34 -28.49 -44.94 -3.35
C GLN A 34 -27.11 -45.06 -2.68
N PRO A 35 -26.13 -44.26 -3.05
CA PRO A 35 -24.91 -44.18 -2.26
C PRO A 35 -25.24 -43.55 -0.92
N VAL A 36 -24.95 -44.28 0.16
CA VAL A 36 -24.92 -43.76 1.53
C VAL A 36 -23.88 -42.65 1.51
N HIS A 37 -24.34 -41.40 1.62
CA HIS A 37 -23.51 -40.23 1.84
C HIS A 37 -22.92 -40.35 3.24
N VAL A 38 -21.74 -40.95 3.34
CA VAL A 38 -20.87 -40.78 4.51
C VAL A 38 -20.32 -39.37 4.42
N GLU A 39 -20.91 -38.47 5.19
CA GLU A 39 -20.38 -37.15 5.44
C GLU A 39 -19.03 -37.31 6.15
N VAL A 40 -17.95 -37.35 5.35
CA VAL A 40 -16.61 -37.24 5.88
C VAL A 40 -16.47 -35.80 6.35
N LYS A 41 -16.72 -35.59 7.63
CA LYS A 41 -16.40 -34.34 8.30
C LYS A 41 -14.91 -34.13 8.18
N ASP A 42 -14.49 -33.22 7.29
CA ASP A 42 -13.11 -32.80 7.21
C ASP A 42 -12.61 -32.44 8.62
N PRO A 43 -11.51 -33.01 9.09
CA PRO A 43 -10.99 -32.64 10.39
C PRO A 43 -10.67 -31.15 10.35
N SER A 44 -11.29 -30.36 11.23
CA SER A 44 -10.92 -28.97 11.45
C SER A 44 -9.41 -28.87 11.54
N PRO A 45 -8.78 -27.91 10.83
CA PRO A 45 -7.32 -27.76 10.91
C PRO A 45 -6.89 -27.63 12.36
N THR A 46 -5.92 -28.44 12.75
CA THR A 46 -5.38 -28.40 14.09
C THR A 46 -4.71 -27.04 14.35
N PRO A 47 -4.76 -26.50 15.58
CA PRO A 47 -4.14 -25.20 15.90
C PRO A 47 -2.68 -25.06 15.48
N ILE A 48 -1.96 -26.18 15.37
CA ILE A 48 -0.58 -26.25 14.91
C ILE A 48 -0.47 -26.01 13.39
N ALA A 49 -1.43 -26.50 12.60
CA ALA A 49 -1.43 -26.28 11.15
C ALA A 49 -1.80 -24.82 10.80
N GLU A 50 -2.75 -24.22 11.53
CA GLU A 50 -3.08 -22.80 11.41
C GLU A 50 -1.89 -21.92 11.80
N LYS A 51 -1.22 -22.22 12.90
CA LYS A 51 -0.01 -21.49 13.36
C LYS A 51 1.16 -21.60 12.39
N LYS A 52 1.29 -22.74 11.70
CA LYS A 52 2.32 -22.94 10.66
C LYS A 52 1.98 -22.21 9.35
N ALA A 53 0.69 -22.08 9.02
CA ALA A 53 0.22 -21.31 7.86
C ALA A 53 0.39 -19.79 8.08
N GLU A 54 0.23 -19.30 9.33
CA GLU A 54 0.53 -17.91 9.68
C GLU A 54 2.02 -17.60 9.67
N LEU A 55 2.89 -18.53 10.14
CA LEU A 55 4.35 -18.38 10.11
C LEU A 55 4.96 -18.33 8.69
N GLY A 56 4.20 -18.69 7.66
CA GLY A 56 4.66 -18.67 6.27
C GLY A 56 4.20 -17.46 5.45
N LYS A 57 3.42 -16.53 6.03
CA LYS A 57 3.01 -15.31 5.33
C LYS A 57 4.05 -14.22 5.57
N PRO A 58 4.43 -13.46 4.52
CA PRO A 58 5.26 -12.29 4.69
C PRO A 58 4.64 -11.36 5.74
N ALA A 59 5.45 -10.94 6.71
CA ALA A 59 5.03 -10.05 7.78
C ALA A 59 6.02 -8.89 7.89
N TRP A 60 5.54 -7.75 8.37
CA TRP A 60 6.40 -6.62 8.66
C TRP A 60 7.31 -6.96 9.84
N ASP A 61 8.63 -6.81 9.63
CA ASP A 61 9.62 -7.01 10.68
C ASP A 61 9.68 -5.77 11.59
N PRO A 62 9.60 -5.89 12.92
CA PRO A 62 9.73 -4.76 13.84
C PRO A 62 11.05 -3.98 13.71
N GLU A 63 12.12 -4.59 13.22
CA GLU A 63 13.37 -3.88 12.96
C GLU A 63 13.22 -2.87 11.82
N TRP A 64 12.26 -3.07 10.91
CA TRP A 64 11.99 -2.10 9.83
C TRP A 64 11.33 -0.82 10.34
N ASP A 65 10.60 -0.87 11.46
CA ASP A 65 10.12 0.34 12.14
C ASP A 65 11.29 1.22 12.55
N LYS A 66 12.32 0.64 13.18
CA LYS A 66 13.52 1.37 13.59
C LYS A 66 14.25 1.99 12.40
N ILE A 67 14.42 1.22 11.31
CA ILE A 67 15.03 1.73 10.08
C ILE A 67 14.29 2.99 9.61
N VAL A 68 12.95 2.93 9.52
CA VAL A 68 12.16 4.08 9.11
C VAL A 68 12.31 5.24 10.10
N GLU A 69 12.10 5.00 11.39
CA GLU A 69 12.10 6.03 12.42
C GLU A 69 13.44 6.76 12.53
N GLU A 70 14.56 6.04 12.42
CA GLU A 70 15.91 6.59 12.51
C GLU A 70 16.35 7.32 11.24
N THR A 71 15.89 6.86 10.07
CA THR A 71 16.28 7.43 8.76
C THR A 71 15.48 8.69 8.40
N LEU A 72 14.31 8.91 9.02
CA LEU A 72 13.45 10.06 8.70
C LEU A 72 14.16 11.40 8.93
N PRO A 73 14.25 12.26 7.90
CA PRO A 73 14.76 13.61 8.08
C PRO A 73 13.78 14.45 8.91
N ALA A 74 14.31 15.39 9.69
CA ALA A 74 13.51 16.23 10.61
C ALA A 74 12.37 16.98 9.88
N GLU A 75 12.57 17.34 8.63
CA GLU A 75 11.60 18.03 7.79
C GLU A 75 10.32 17.19 7.58
N MET A 76 10.43 15.85 7.60
CA MET A 76 9.29 14.95 7.49
C MET A 76 8.39 14.98 8.74
N LEU A 77 8.86 15.52 9.85
CA LEU A 77 8.11 15.71 11.11
C LEU A 77 7.52 17.13 11.24
N SER A 78 7.77 17.99 10.27
CA SER A 78 7.44 19.41 10.31
C SER A 78 5.95 19.70 10.10
N PRO A 79 5.45 20.89 10.54
CA PRO A 79 4.09 21.36 10.25
C PRO A 79 3.80 21.46 8.73
N ARG A 80 4.81 21.64 7.91
CA ARG A 80 4.67 21.69 6.45
C ARG A 80 4.11 20.37 5.91
N VAL A 81 4.62 19.25 6.42
CA VAL A 81 4.19 17.90 6.02
C VAL A 81 2.81 17.55 6.59
N ALA A 82 2.45 18.11 7.76
CA ALA A 82 1.16 17.87 8.39
C ALA A 82 -0.04 18.11 7.45
N ARG A 83 0.06 19.11 6.56
CA ARG A 83 -0.98 19.39 5.56
C ARG A 83 -1.09 18.28 4.52
N ALA A 84 0.04 17.74 4.08
CA ALA A 84 0.08 16.69 3.06
C ALA A 84 -0.48 15.35 3.58
N VAL A 85 -0.26 15.03 4.87
CA VAL A 85 -0.70 13.79 5.50
C VAL A 85 -2.07 13.89 6.19
N LYS A 86 -2.66 15.07 6.27
CA LYS A 86 -3.92 15.32 6.96
C LYS A 86 -5.07 14.35 6.60
N PRO A 87 -5.22 13.90 5.35
CA PRO A 87 -6.27 12.94 5.00
C PRO A 87 -6.14 11.59 5.73
N PHE A 88 -4.94 11.20 6.12
CA PHE A 88 -4.64 9.93 6.78
C PHE A 88 -4.34 10.08 8.27
N CYS A 89 -3.80 11.22 8.67
CA CYS A 89 -3.45 11.53 10.05
C CYS A 89 -3.86 12.95 10.42
N PRO A 90 -5.14 13.22 10.72
CA PRO A 90 -5.64 14.58 11.00
C PRO A 90 -4.92 15.32 12.13
N ARG A 91 -4.41 14.57 13.12
CA ARG A 91 -3.73 15.12 14.29
C ARG A 91 -2.21 15.23 14.15
N PHE A 92 -1.63 14.87 13.02
CA PHE A 92 -0.19 14.80 12.82
C PHE A 92 0.56 16.03 13.36
N ASN A 93 0.03 17.24 13.13
CA ASN A 93 0.68 18.47 13.59
C ASN A 93 0.80 18.60 15.11
N SER A 94 -0.13 18.02 15.86
CA SER A 94 -0.19 18.07 17.33
C SER A 94 0.41 16.86 18.02
N MET A 95 0.93 15.90 17.27
CA MET A 95 1.54 14.70 17.82
C MET A 95 2.95 14.97 18.33
N SER A 96 3.40 14.15 19.28
CA SER A 96 4.81 14.11 19.68
C SER A 96 5.70 13.68 18.50
N GLU A 97 6.99 13.96 18.59
CA GLU A 97 7.94 13.49 17.56
C GLU A 97 7.97 11.97 17.47
N VAL A 98 7.90 11.28 18.60
CA VAL A 98 7.84 9.80 18.65
C VAL A 98 6.60 9.28 17.91
N ASP A 99 5.43 9.86 18.18
CA ASP A 99 4.19 9.45 17.48
C ASP A 99 4.24 9.75 15.98
N LYS A 100 4.89 10.83 15.57
CA LYS A 100 5.08 11.15 14.15
C LYS A 100 5.99 10.14 13.45
N ARG A 101 7.06 9.70 14.12
CA ARG A 101 7.94 8.64 13.60
C ARG A 101 7.21 7.32 13.47
N ALA A 102 6.47 6.92 14.51
CA ALA A 102 5.62 5.73 14.47
C ALA A 102 4.54 5.79 13.38
N TYR A 103 3.97 6.97 13.10
CA TYR A 103 3.07 7.16 11.95
C TYR A 103 3.78 6.85 10.63
N TRP A 104 5.02 7.31 10.43
CA TRP A 104 5.75 7.05 9.22
C TRP A 104 6.15 5.58 9.07
N ALA A 105 6.55 4.92 10.17
CA ALA A 105 6.80 3.47 10.16
C ALA A 105 5.55 2.72 9.71
N TYR A 106 4.40 3.03 10.29
CA TYR A 106 3.12 2.44 9.88
C TYR A 106 2.76 2.76 8.41
N PHE A 107 3.03 3.99 7.95
CA PHE A 107 2.82 4.37 6.55
C PHE A 107 3.64 3.52 5.59
N PHE A 108 4.93 3.31 5.87
CA PHE A 108 5.80 2.48 5.03
C PHE A 108 5.42 1.00 5.09
N GLN A 109 4.96 0.51 6.25
CA GLN A 109 4.37 -0.83 6.35
C GLN A 109 3.14 -0.97 5.42
N ALA A 110 2.22 -0.01 5.46
CA ALA A 110 1.04 -0.03 4.61
C ALA A 110 1.40 0.08 3.11
N LEU A 111 2.40 0.90 2.77
CA LEU A 111 2.89 1.04 1.41
C LEU A 111 3.54 -0.25 0.92
N ALA A 112 4.47 -0.83 1.69
CA ALA A 112 5.12 -2.10 1.36
C ALA A 112 4.12 -3.27 1.27
N GLY A 113 3.10 -3.27 2.13
CA GLY A 113 2.03 -4.25 2.05
C GLY A 113 1.23 -4.15 0.76
N ALA A 114 1.01 -2.94 0.24
CA ALA A 114 0.28 -2.72 -1.01
C ALA A 114 1.16 -2.92 -2.27
N GLU A 115 2.47 -2.64 -2.20
CA GLU A 115 3.41 -2.77 -3.31
C GLU A 115 3.94 -4.20 -3.46
N ALA A 116 4.38 -4.83 -2.38
CA ALA A 116 5.12 -6.08 -2.37
C ALA A 116 4.50 -7.18 -1.51
N GLY A 117 3.35 -6.95 -0.87
CA GLY A 117 2.78 -7.89 0.09
C GLY A 117 3.69 -8.16 1.29
N LEU A 118 4.55 -7.20 1.66
CA LEU A 118 5.58 -7.30 2.71
C LEU A 118 6.71 -8.29 2.38
N GLU A 119 6.89 -8.67 1.12
CA GLU A 119 7.94 -9.59 0.67
C GLU A 119 9.19 -8.78 0.25
N PRO A 120 10.31 -8.84 1.01
CA PRO A 120 11.49 -8.01 0.73
C PRO A 120 12.21 -8.41 -0.56
N THR A 121 12.03 -9.64 -1.04
CA THR A 121 12.60 -10.12 -2.30
C THR A 121 11.60 -10.11 -3.46
N ALA A 122 10.51 -9.37 -3.32
CA ALA A 122 9.55 -9.19 -4.40
C ALA A 122 10.19 -8.51 -5.62
N ASP A 123 9.81 -8.99 -6.79
CA ASP A 123 10.40 -8.57 -8.06
C ASP A 123 9.34 -8.65 -9.16
N VAL A 124 9.04 -7.51 -9.76
CA VAL A 124 8.06 -7.38 -10.84
C VAL A 124 8.73 -6.88 -12.11
N ARG A 125 8.60 -7.66 -13.17
CA ARG A 125 9.02 -7.25 -14.52
C ARG A 125 7.86 -6.53 -15.22
N HIS A 126 8.13 -5.31 -15.65
CA HIS A 126 7.19 -4.58 -16.50
C HIS A 126 7.31 -5.06 -17.93
N THR A 127 6.32 -5.83 -18.39
CA THR A 127 6.28 -6.41 -19.74
C THR A 127 5.46 -5.58 -20.72
N GLU A 128 4.58 -4.74 -20.23
CA GLU A 128 3.73 -3.87 -21.06
C GLU A 128 4.57 -2.75 -21.68
N SER A 129 4.43 -2.56 -22.99
CA SER A 129 5.25 -1.63 -23.76
C SER A 129 5.12 -0.17 -23.32
N GLU A 130 4.00 0.20 -22.70
CA GLU A 130 3.73 1.57 -22.24
C GLU A 130 4.47 1.92 -20.93
N VAL A 131 4.82 0.92 -20.12
CA VAL A 131 5.52 1.09 -18.84
C VAL A 131 6.90 0.45 -18.84
N ALA A 132 7.23 -0.34 -19.85
CA ALA A 132 8.51 -1.03 -19.97
C ALA A 132 9.59 -0.10 -20.56
N VAL A 133 9.95 0.94 -19.81
CA VAL A 133 11.08 1.80 -20.17
C VAL A 133 12.41 1.07 -19.90
N GLU A 134 13.48 1.54 -20.56
CA GLU A 134 14.82 1.08 -20.24
C GLU A 134 15.30 1.75 -18.96
N ASP A 135 15.84 0.96 -18.04
CA ASP A 135 16.49 1.45 -16.84
C ASP A 135 17.87 2.01 -17.23
N THR A 136 18.12 3.29 -16.91
CA THR A 136 19.34 4.01 -17.33
C THR A 136 20.60 3.46 -16.68
N VAL A 137 20.50 2.77 -15.55
CA VAL A 137 21.61 2.15 -14.82
C VAL A 137 21.90 0.76 -15.36
N THR A 138 20.87 -0.08 -15.41
CA THR A 138 21.04 -1.50 -15.78
C THR A 138 21.12 -1.73 -17.27
N LYS A 139 20.71 -0.76 -18.11
CA LYS A 139 20.55 -0.89 -19.57
C LYS A 139 19.64 -2.06 -19.97
N ARG A 140 18.70 -2.39 -19.12
CA ARG A 140 17.70 -3.46 -19.31
C ARG A 140 16.30 -2.87 -19.14
N ARG A 141 15.28 -3.64 -19.46
CA ARG A 141 13.90 -3.25 -19.12
C ARG A 141 13.78 -3.06 -17.61
N VAL A 142 13.12 -1.98 -17.23
CA VAL A 142 12.91 -1.63 -15.83
C VAL A 142 12.23 -2.77 -15.06
N ARG A 143 12.71 -3.00 -13.85
CA ARG A 143 12.13 -3.92 -12.89
C ARG A 143 11.84 -3.15 -11.61
N SER A 144 10.78 -3.50 -10.95
CA SER A 144 10.46 -2.98 -9.62
C SER A 144 10.78 -4.05 -8.59
N GLU A 145 11.64 -3.73 -7.62
CA GLU A 145 12.24 -4.71 -6.72
C GLU A 145 12.12 -4.28 -5.25
N GLY A 146 12.02 -5.25 -4.37
CA GLY A 146 12.01 -5.07 -2.93
C GLY A 146 10.67 -4.59 -2.35
N LEU A 147 10.67 -4.26 -1.05
CA LEU A 147 9.49 -3.89 -0.29
C LEU A 147 8.68 -2.75 -0.91
N LEU A 148 9.35 -1.77 -1.50
CA LEU A 148 8.72 -0.57 -2.05
C LEU A 148 8.72 -0.54 -3.58
N GLN A 149 9.05 -1.67 -4.22
CA GLN A 149 9.05 -1.83 -5.67
C GLN A 149 9.83 -0.72 -6.37
N LEU A 150 11.10 -0.56 -5.98
CA LEU A 150 12.01 0.47 -6.48
C LEU A 150 12.82 -0.03 -7.69
N THR A 151 13.54 0.87 -8.34
CA THR A 151 14.35 0.58 -9.53
C THR A 151 15.79 1.04 -9.33
N TYR A 152 16.74 0.49 -10.10
CA TYR A 152 18.12 0.97 -10.03
C TYR A 152 18.29 2.42 -10.51
N MET A 153 17.39 2.93 -11.35
CA MET A 153 17.38 4.36 -11.72
C MET A 153 17.22 5.29 -10.52
N ASP A 154 16.69 4.80 -9.40
CA ASP A 154 16.48 5.61 -8.20
C ASP A 154 17.81 5.94 -7.50
N ALA A 155 18.88 5.18 -7.78
CA ALA A 155 20.24 5.54 -7.38
C ALA A 155 20.64 6.89 -7.99
N GLU A 156 20.38 7.08 -9.29
CA GLU A 156 20.69 8.34 -9.98
C GLU A 156 19.70 9.47 -9.63
N ARG A 157 18.40 9.14 -9.51
CA ARG A 157 17.34 10.13 -9.35
C ARG A 157 17.22 10.70 -7.93
N TYR A 158 17.50 9.86 -6.93
CA TYR A 158 17.27 10.19 -5.53
C TYR A 158 18.47 9.92 -4.64
N GLY A 159 19.61 9.48 -5.21
CA GLY A 159 20.80 9.12 -4.45
C GLY A 159 20.61 7.90 -3.57
N CYS A 160 19.85 6.90 -4.06
CA CYS A 160 19.66 5.64 -3.35
C CYS A 160 20.94 4.80 -3.38
N ASP A 161 21.21 4.06 -2.29
CA ASP A 161 22.41 3.24 -2.15
C ASP A 161 22.19 1.85 -2.77
N PHE A 162 21.97 1.83 -4.11
CA PHE A 162 21.85 0.60 -4.88
C PHE A 162 23.09 0.44 -5.76
N ASP A 163 23.70 -0.73 -5.71
CA ASP A 163 24.91 -1.07 -6.44
C ASP A 163 24.61 -2.13 -7.52
N TRP A 164 24.28 -1.67 -8.73
CA TRP A 164 24.02 -2.57 -9.86
C TRP A 164 25.24 -3.41 -10.23
N GLU A 165 26.45 -2.87 -10.14
CA GLU A 165 27.67 -3.58 -10.55
C GLU A 165 27.90 -4.82 -9.65
N LYS A 166 27.60 -4.70 -8.36
CA LYS A 166 27.60 -5.82 -7.43
C LYS A 166 26.42 -6.76 -7.70
N ASP A 167 25.22 -6.21 -7.80
CA ASP A 167 23.95 -6.95 -7.78
C ASP A 167 23.70 -7.73 -9.08
N LYS A 168 24.25 -7.28 -10.23
CA LYS A 168 24.09 -7.96 -11.53
C LYS A 168 24.67 -9.37 -11.59
N GLN A 169 25.53 -9.73 -10.63
CA GLN A 169 26.14 -11.05 -10.51
C GLN A 169 25.30 -12.01 -9.66
N LEU A 170 24.34 -11.48 -8.90
CA LEU A 170 23.50 -12.25 -7.99
C LEU A 170 22.22 -12.73 -8.70
N HIS A 171 21.60 -13.77 -8.13
CA HIS A 171 20.30 -14.23 -8.58
C HIS A 171 19.24 -13.13 -8.42
N GLU A 172 18.19 -13.15 -9.23
CA GLU A 172 17.15 -12.10 -9.27
C GLU A 172 16.52 -11.80 -7.90
N LYS A 173 16.30 -12.85 -7.08
CA LYS A 173 15.71 -12.74 -5.74
C LYS A 173 16.73 -12.97 -4.60
N ASP A 174 18.01 -12.78 -4.90
CA ASP A 174 19.05 -12.95 -3.89
C ASP A 174 18.93 -11.83 -2.84
N PRO A 175 18.72 -12.14 -1.55
CA PRO A 175 18.57 -11.14 -0.51
C PRO A 175 19.82 -10.27 -0.31
N ASP A 176 20.98 -10.69 -0.79
CA ASP A 176 22.22 -9.93 -0.72
C ASP A 176 22.29 -8.79 -1.77
N LYS A 177 21.35 -8.75 -2.73
CA LYS A 177 21.21 -7.59 -3.64
C LYS A 177 20.90 -6.33 -2.84
N THR A 178 21.63 -5.26 -3.11
CA THR A 178 21.48 -3.99 -2.39
C THR A 178 20.07 -3.42 -2.47
N ILE A 179 19.40 -3.57 -3.63
CA ILE A 179 18.03 -3.10 -3.83
C ILE A 179 16.98 -3.92 -3.04
N LEU A 180 17.29 -5.17 -2.69
CA LEU A 180 16.41 -6.06 -1.93
C LEU A 180 16.63 -5.99 -0.41
N GLN A 181 17.74 -5.37 0.05
CA GLN A 181 17.98 -5.15 1.46
C GLN A 181 16.95 -4.18 2.04
N PRO A 182 16.17 -4.56 3.07
CA PRO A 182 15.12 -3.70 3.63
C PRO A 182 15.62 -2.33 4.06
N GLU A 183 16.78 -2.23 4.69
CA GLU A 183 17.38 -0.97 5.10
C GLU A 183 17.58 -0.02 3.92
N LYS A 184 18.20 -0.48 2.84
CA LYS A 184 18.46 0.35 1.65
C LYS A 184 17.19 0.68 0.89
N ASN A 185 16.26 -0.28 0.78
CA ASN A 185 15.00 -0.10 0.09
C ASN A 185 14.09 0.91 0.80
N LEU A 186 13.93 0.80 2.13
CA LEU A 186 13.16 1.74 2.95
C LEU A 186 13.80 3.12 2.99
N THR A 187 15.13 3.20 3.18
CA THR A 187 15.87 4.47 3.14
C THR A 187 15.69 5.19 1.81
N CYS A 188 15.75 4.46 0.70
CA CYS A 188 15.47 5.02 -0.63
C CYS A 188 14.04 5.53 -0.73
N GLY A 189 13.05 4.75 -0.28
CA GLY A 189 11.65 5.17 -0.26
C GLY A 189 11.41 6.46 0.53
N ILE A 190 12.10 6.63 1.66
CA ILE A 190 12.05 7.86 2.46
C ILE A 190 12.60 9.05 1.64
N LYS A 191 13.71 8.89 0.93
CA LYS A 191 14.28 9.95 0.06
C LYS A 191 13.31 10.34 -1.06
N ILE A 192 12.68 9.36 -1.72
CA ILE A 192 11.68 9.60 -2.78
C ILE A 192 10.50 10.38 -2.22
N LEU A 193 9.95 9.93 -1.09
CA LEU A 193 8.79 10.56 -0.45
C LEU A 193 9.12 11.96 0.06
N SER A 194 10.28 12.14 0.69
CA SER A 194 10.78 13.44 1.15
C SER A 194 10.89 14.42 -0.02
N THR A 195 11.48 14.00 -1.14
CA THR A 195 11.52 14.79 -2.38
C THR A 195 10.13 15.21 -2.85
N GLN A 196 9.14 14.30 -2.79
CA GLN A 196 7.75 14.62 -3.15
C GLN A 196 7.15 15.67 -2.21
N LEU A 197 7.24 15.45 -0.91
CA LEU A 197 6.53 16.25 0.10
C LEU A 197 7.23 17.58 0.40
N ILE A 198 8.56 17.55 0.51
CA ILE A 198 9.38 18.70 0.93
C ILE A 198 9.83 19.52 -0.28
N ASP A 199 10.59 18.92 -1.20
CA ASP A 199 11.21 19.68 -2.29
C ASP A 199 10.16 20.15 -3.29
N LYS A 200 9.25 19.26 -3.68
CA LYS A 200 8.20 19.55 -4.66
C LYS A 200 6.90 20.08 -4.03
N GLY A 201 6.73 20.02 -2.71
CA GLY A 201 5.54 20.49 -2.00
C GLY A 201 4.24 19.81 -2.43
N LYS A 202 4.29 18.52 -2.84
CA LYS A 202 3.14 17.78 -3.34
C LYS A 202 2.41 17.07 -2.20
N PRO A 203 1.10 16.80 -2.35
CA PRO A 203 0.36 15.99 -1.38
C PRO A 203 0.92 14.57 -1.28
N LEU A 204 0.63 13.89 -0.17
CA LEU A 204 0.99 12.47 0.03
C LEU A 204 0.40 11.59 -1.08
N ALA A 205 -0.88 11.75 -1.36
CA ALA A 205 -1.55 11.07 -2.44
C ALA A 205 -1.88 12.05 -3.57
N TRP A 206 -1.36 11.83 -4.77
CA TRP A 206 -1.63 12.66 -5.94
C TRP A 206 -1.39 11.90 -7.26
N ARG A 207 -1.94 12.40 -8.36
CA ARG A 207 -2.01 11.69 -9.66
C ARG A 207 -0.66 11.36 -10.31
N LYS A 208 0.43 12.01 -9.89
CA LYS A 208 1.79 11.79 -10.41
C LYS A 208 2.75 11.40 -9.28
N SER A 209 2.25 10.74 -8.23
CA SER A 209 3.08 10.14 -7.21
C SER A 209 4.01 9.10 -7.83
N TYR A 210 5.16 8.90 -7.22
CA TYR A 210 6.10 7.84 -7.65
C TYR A 210 5.41 6.48 -7.67
N TRP A 211 4.77 6.11 -6.57
CA TRP A 211 4.00 4.86 -6.48
C TRP A 211 2.58 5.04 -7.03
N SER A 212 2.18 4.13 -7.91
CA SER A 212 0.80 4.06 -8.39
C SER A 212 -0.19 3.84 -7.24
N THR A 213 0.26 3.15 -6.19
CA THR A 213 -0.43 2.93 -4.91
C THR A 213 -0.78 4.22 -4.18
N LEU A 214 -0.07 5.32 -4.42
CA LEU A 214 -0.40 6.63 -3.88
C LEU A 214 -1.14 7.53 -4.89
N GLN A 215 -1.58 7.00 -6.02
CA GLN A 215 -2.31 7.75 -7.05
C GLN A 215 -3.83 7.54 -6.90
N PRO A 216 -4.59 8.57 -6.49
CA PRO A 216 -6.05 8.47 -6.36
C PRO A 216 -6.71 8.01 -7.65
N GLY A 217 -7.63 7.05 -7.53
CA GLY A 217 -8.34 6.44 -8.66
C GLY A 217 -7.83 5.06 -9.05
N ASN A 218 -6.60 4.68 -8.72
CA ASN A 218 -6.06 3.35 -8.99
C ASN A 218 -6.62 2.29 -8.04
N ALA A 219 -6.67 1.05 -8.50
CA ALA A 219 -7.08 -0.09 -7.65
C ALA A 219 -6.12 -0.28 -6.45
N ALA A 220 -4.82 -0.15 -6.68
CA ALA A 220 -3.79 -0.23 -5.65
C ALA A 220 -3.98 0.85 -4.56
N PHE A 221 -4.40 2.07 -4.93
CA PHE A 221 -4.72 3.12 -3.96
C PHE A 221 -5.82 2.71 -2.97
N LYS A 222 -6.84 1.96 -3.43
CA LYS A 222 -7.91 1.47 -2.56
C LYS A 222 -7.38 0.47 -1.52
N VAL A 223 -6.42 -0.38 -1.91
CA VAL A 223 -5.74 -1.32 -1.00
C VAL A 223 -4.97 -0.55 0.06
N PHE A 224 -4.15 0.41 -0.34
CA PHE A 224 -3.40 1.26 0.57
C PHE A 224 -4.32 2.02 1.56
N VAL A 225 -5.38 2.66 1.08
CA VAL A 225 -6.36 3.37 1.94
C VAL A 225 -6.98 2.42 2.97
N LYS A 226 -7.30 1.18 2.57
CA LYS A 226 -7.83 0.17 3.50
C LYS A 226 -6.81 -0.20 4.58
N GLN A 227 -5.54 -0.33 4.23
CA GLN A 227 -4.47 -0.57 5.21
C GLN A 227 -4.30 0.63 6.13
N MET A 228 -4.32 1.85 5.60
CA MET A 228 -4.24 3.09 6.39
C MET A 228 -5.46 3.35 7.29
N ALA A 229 -6.54 2.57 7.17
CA ALA A 229 -7.69 2.70 8.09
C ALA A 229 -7.35 2.35 9.53
N ASN A 230 -6.28 1.60 9.77
CA ASN A 230 -5.82 1.19 11.11
C ASN A 230 -4.63 2.02 11.61
N VAL A 231 -4.51 3.27 11.16
CA VAL A 231 -3.42 4.15 11.62
C VAL A 231 -3.42 4.25 13.16
N PRO A 232 -2.23 4.53 13.77
CA PRO A 232 -2.10 4.69 15.22
C PRO A 232 -3.14 5.66 15.81
N ASP A 233 -3.62 5.39 17.01
CA ASP A 233 -4.66 6.20 17.68
C ASP A 233 -4.26 7.67 17.85
N ALA A 234 -2.97 7.95 17.97
CA ALA A 234 -2.43 9.31 18.01
C ALA A 234 -2.83 10.16 16.79
N CYS A 235 -3.04 9.50 15.62
CA CYS A 235 -3.50 10.14 14.38
C CYS A 235 -4.97 10.53 14.39
N ARG A 236 -5.81 9.84 15.17
CA ARG A 236 -7.26 9.99 15.11
C ARG A 236 -7.71 11.25 15.83
N ALA A 237 -8.76 11.89 15.33
CA ALA A 237 -9.41 12.96 16.08
C ALA A 237 -9.90 12.40 17.42
N ALA A 238 -9.64 13.13 18.52
CA ALA A 238 -10.25 12.79 19.79
C ALA A 238 -11.78 12.71 19.58
N PRO A 239 -12.46 11.69 20.11
CA PRO A 239 -13.91 11.66 20.09
C PRO A 239 -14.41 12.99 20.71
N PRO A 240 -15.49 13.59 20.18
CA PRO A 240 -16.04 14.81 20.76
C PRO A 240 -16.25 14.56 22.24
N SER A 241 -15.60 15.36 23.08
CA SER A 241 -15.80 15.30 24.53
C SER A 241 -17.30 15.43 24.78
N LYS A 242 -17.91 14.45 25.45
CA LYS A 242 -19.29 14.58 25.92
C LYS A 242 -19.36 15.94 26.64
N PRO A 243 -20.36 16.79 26.33
CA PRO A 243 -20.49 18.04 27.03
C PRO A 243 -20.54 17.71 28.54
N GLU A 244 -19.52 18.14 29.23
CA GLU A 244 -19.45 17.98 30.69
C GLU A 244 -20.68 18.69 31.24
N LYS A 245 -21.57 17.94 31.86
CA LYS A 245 -22.80 18.44 32.44
C LYS A 245 -22.34 19.41 33.54
N MET A 246 -22.35 20.71 33.23
CA MET A 246 -21.97 21.73 34.23
C MET A 246 -22.71 21.44 35.53
N PRO A 247 -22.02 21.33 36.67
CA PRO A 247 -22.67 21.15 37.95
C PRO A 247 -23.64 22.30 38.16
N ALA A 248 -24.88 21.99 38.48
CA ALA A 248 -25.98 22.95 38.70
C ALA A 248 -25.71 24.04 39.77
N ALA A 249 -24.61 23.90 40.49
CA ALA A 249 -24.21 24.83 41.55
C ALA A 249 -23.74 26.23 41.05
N ARG A 250 -23.46 26.40 39.75
CA ARG A 250 -23.00 27.72 39.24
C ARG A 250 -24.11 28.61 38.71
N ALA A 251 -25.33 28.08 38.59
CA ALA A 251 -26.50 28.87 38.15
C ALA A 251 -27.16 29.65 39.31
N ALA A 252 -27.00 29.21 40.57
CA ALA A 252 -27.59 29.89 41.75
C ALA A 252 -26.82 31.15 42.21
N ALA A 253 -25.52 31.25 41.91
CA ALA A 253 -24.70 32.38 42.38
C ALA A 253 -24.84 33.68 41.54
N LYS A 254 -25.56 33.63 40.40
CA LYS A 254 -25.71 34.80 39.53
C LYS A 254 -27.04 35.55 39.73
N SER A 255 -27.93 35.02 40.56
CA SER A 255 -29.24 35.64 40.86
C SER A 255 -29.26 36.56 42.10
N GLU A 256 -28.20 36.55 42.91
CA GLU A 256 -28.21 37.26 44.20
C GLU A 256 -27.47 38.59 44.18
N ALA A 257 -26.89 38.99 43.05
CA ALA A 257 -26.09 40.23 42.92
C ALA A 257 -26.86 41.41 42.27
N ALA A 258 -28.17 41.32 42.12
CA ALA A 258 -28.98 42.35 41.44
C ALA A 258 -30.05 43.03 42.32
N ALA A 259 -29.88 43.02 43.68
CA ALA A 259 -30.79 43.73 44.58
C ALA A 259 -29.97 44.58 45.56
N THR A 260 -29.58 45.79 45.13
CA THR A 260 -29.17 46.88 46.07
C THR A 260 -30.17 47.99 45.87
N PRO A 261 -30.91 48.42 46.95
CA PRO A 261 -31.84 49.52 46.85
C PRO A 261 -31.07 50.81 46.98
N THR A 262 -31.40 51.78 46.14
CA THR A 262 -31.08 53.20 46.24
C THR A 262 -31.81 53.85 47.44
N HIS A 263 -31.03 54.51 48.27
CA HIS A 263 -31.50 55.65 49.10
C HIS A 263 -30.67 56.82 48.72
#